data_85c1541c8d4c406cda3b43cfc48ebc54
#
_entry.id   85c1541c8d4c406cda3b43cfc48ebc54
#
_cell.length_a   1.000
_cell.length_b   1.000
_cell.length_c   1.000
_cell.angle_alpha   90.00
_cell.angle_beta   90.00
_cell.angle_gamma   90.00
#
_symmetry.space_group_name_H-M   'P 1'
#
loop_
_entity.id
_entity.type
_entity.pdbx_description
1 polymer ?
#
loop_
_entity_poly.entity_id
_entity_poly.type
_entity_poly.pdbx_seq_one_letter_code
_entity_poly.pdbx_strand_id
1 'polypeptide(L)'
;MDSAKVKLGIAPIGWTNDDMPDLGSEVTFEQCVSEMALAGFEGCEVGNKYPKTAEGIHEYLDIRGLQICNQWFSSFILTKPFEEVEKDFRAQCEFLKGCGSKRIGVSEQSYSIQGQMETPVFEKKYVMNDDEWKRFADGLSKLGVIAKEYGITLTYHHHMGTVVQTAAEVDKMMELCDPDSVFLLFDSGHLAYCGEDYMAVLKKYAKRIKHVHLKDIRPEIVKQVKDEHLSFLKGVRLGAFTVPGDGAIDFAPIFAELENAGYEGWMLVEAEQDPAIANPFKYAKMARKYIADKAGI
;
A
#
# COMPACT_ATOMS: atom_id res chain seq x y z
N MET A 1 4.69 20.66 4.78
CA MET A 1 5.31 19.55 5.56
C MET A 1 6.84 19.71 5.58
N ASP A 2 7.54 19.10 6.55
CA ASP A 2 9.01 19.17 6.65
C ASP A 2 9.66 18.07 5.80
N SER A 3 10.33 18.43 4.71
CA SER A 3 11.04 17.53 3.80
C SER A 3 12.24 16.81 4.44
N ALA A 4 12.72 17.26 5.59
CA ALA A 4 13.76 16.55 6.34
C ALA A 4 13.19 15.31 7.08
N LYS A 5 11.88 15.30 7.33
CA LYS A 5 11.19 14.25 8.09
C LYS A 5 10.32 13.36 7.23
N VAL A 6 9.80 13.87 6.12
CA VAL A 6 8.88 13.17 5.23
C VAL A 6 9.49 13.06 3.85
N LYS A 7 9.59 11.83 3.36
CA LYS A 7 10.11 11.50 2.04
C LYS A 7 8.99 11.01 1.12
N LEU A 8 9.16 11.23 -0.17
CA LEU A 8 8.22 10.78 -1.19
C LEU A 8 8.74 9.55 -1.93
N GLY A 9 7.91 8.52 -1.94
CA GLY A 9 8.08 7.32 -2.74
C GLY A 9 6.96 7.11 -3.75
N ILE A 10 7.13 6.12 -4.62
CA ILE A 10 6.11 5.68 -5.56
C ILE A 10 6.15 4.16 -5.73
N ALA A 11 4.98 3.53 -5.81
CA ALA A 11 4.86 2.09 -6.04
C ALA A 11 5.07 1.74 -7.52
N PRO A 12 5.68 0.58 -7.84
CA PRO A 12 5.89 0.13 -9.21
C PRO A 12 4.60 -0.27 -9.93
N ILE A 13 3.49 -0.42 -9.19
CA ILE A 13 2.23 -0.98 -9.72
C ILE A 13 1.60 -0.14 -10.83
N GLY A 14 1.98 1.11 -10.97
CA GLY A 14 1.59 1.95 -12.11
C GLY A 14 2.33 1.63 -13.42
N TRP A 15 3.48 0.94 -13.34
CA TRP A 15 4.28 0.50 -14.49
C TRP A 15 4.03 -0.96 -14.85
N THR A 16 3.90 -1.81 -13.82
CA THR A 16 3.70 -3.25 -13.94
C THR A 16 2.76 -3.71 -12.84
N ASN A 17 1.72 -4.45 -13.19
CA ASN A 17 0.75 -4.91 -12.19
C ASN A 17 1.05 -6.35 -11.78
N ASP A 18 1.27 -6.59 -10.49
CA ASP A 18 1.63 -7.91 -9.96
C ASP A 18 0.44 -8.88 -9.95
N ASP A 19 -0.80 -8.36 -9.82
CA ASP A 19 -2.04 -9.15 -9.86
C ASP A 19 -2.54 -9.38 -11.31
N MET A 20 -2.11 -8.54 -12.24
CA MET A 20 -2.44 -8.62 -13.67
C MET A 20 -1.16 -8.50 -14.52
N PRO A 21 -0.36 -9.58 -14.65
CA PRO A 21 0.96 -9.54 -15.28
C PRO A 21 0.97 -9.16 -16.76
N ASP A 22 -0.18 -9.15 -17.42
CA ASP A 22 -0.37 -8.66 -18.79
C ASP A 22 -0.28 -7.12 -18.88
N LEU A 23 -0.56 -6.41 -17.77
CA LEU A 23 -0.44 -4.96 -17.72
C LEU A 23 1.02 -4.55 -17.49
N GLY A 24 1.60 -3.85 -18.48
CA GLY A 24 2.99 -3.40 -18.43
C GLY A 24 4.01 -4.52 -18.55
N SER A 25 3.65 -5.64 -19.20
CA SER A 25 4.56 -6.77 -19.38
C SER A 25 5.85 -6.38 -20.10
N GLU A 26 5.80 -5.41 -21.00
CA GLU A 26 6.91 -4.86 -21.79
C GLU A 26 7.81 -3.90 -20.97
N VAL A 27 7.31 -3.34 -19.86
CA VAL A 27 8.08 -2.39 -19.04
C VAL A 27 9.14 -3.14 -18.24
N THR A 28 10.40 -2.75 -18.40
CA THR A 28 11.50 -3.37 -17.64
C THR A 28 11.63 -2.74 -16.25
N PHE A 29 12.29 -3.46 -15.35
CA PHE A 29 12.62 -2.95 -14.02
C PHE A 29 13.46 -1.67 -14.12
N GLU A 30 14.48 -1.63 -14.99
CA GLU A 30 15.37 -0.49 -15.17
C GLU A 30 14.62 0.75 -15.68
N GLN A 31 13.68 0.57 -16.60
CA GLN A 31 12.81 1.66 -17.05
C GLN A 31 11.98 2.19 -15.88
N CYS A 32 11.31 1.30 -15.15
CA CYS A 32 10.45 1.66 -14.03
C CYS A 32 11.21 2.53 -13.01
N VAL A 33 12.35 2.05 -12.49
CA VAL A 33 13.10 2.81 -11.46
C VAL A 33 13.78 4.06 -12.01
N SER A 34 14.13 4.09 -13.30
CA SER A 34 14.67 5.31 -13.92
C SER A 34 13.59 6.39 -14.05
N GLU A 35 12.39 6.03 -14.46
CA GLU A 35 11.28 6.96 -14.57
C GLU A 35 10.81 7.48 -13.19
N MET A 36 10.82 6.64 -12.14
CA MET A 36 10.58 7.06 -10.77
C MET A 36 11.55 8.15 -10.31
N ALA A 37 12.85 7.92 -10.51
CA ALA A 37 13.90 8.89 -10.17
C ALA A 37 13.77 10.19 -10.98
N LEU A 38 13.54 10.09 -12.30
CA LEU A 38 13.33 11.23 -13.19
C LEU A 38 12.05 12.03 -12.88
N ALA A 39 11.05 11.38 -12.30
CA ALA A 39 9.84 12.06 -11.81
C ALA A 39 10.08 12.80 -10.49
N GLY A 40 11.23 12.61 -9.82
CA GLY A 40 11.62 13.31 -8.61
C GLY A 40 11.18 12.61 -7.31
N PHE A 41 11.00 11.30 -7.33
CA PHE A 41 10.78 10.49 -6.13
C PHE A 41 12.12 10.04 -5.53
N GLU A 42 12.11 9.83 -4.20
CA GLU A 42 13.29 9.44 -3.42
C GLU A 42 13.30 7.96 -3.05
N GLY A 43 12.19 7.26 -3.27
CA GLY A 43 12.08 5.84 -2.95
C GLY A 43 10.96 5.14 -3.69
N CYS A 44 10.95 3.82 -3.53
CA CYS A 44 9.92 2.96 -4.12
C CYS A 44 9.62 1.75 -3.25
N GLU A 45 8.52 1.07 -3.54
CA GLU A 45 8.26 -0.28 -3.06
C GLU A 45 8.91 -1.32 -3.97
N VAL A 46 9.13 -2.52 -3.41
CA VAL A 46 9.62 -3.67 -4.18
C VAL A 46 8.47 -4.28 -4.97
N GLY A 47 8.64 -4.40 -6.29
CA GLY A 47 7.72 -5.10 -7.18
C GLY A 47 8.26 -6.45 -7.65
N ASN A 48 7.44 -7.21 -8.37
CA ASN A 48 7.77 -8.57 -8.82
C ASN A 48 8.97 -8.64 -9.77
N LYS A 49 9.19 -7.60 -10.58
CA LYS A 49 10.31 -7.55 -11.54
C LYS A 49 11.64 -7.12 -10.91
N TYR A 50 11.63 -6.77 -9.62
CA TYR A 50 12.83 -6.31 -8.92
C TYR A 50 13.82 -7.47 -8.64
N PRO A 51 15.13 -7.19 -8.53
CA PRO A 51 16.12 -8.14 -8.05
C PRO A 51 15.69 -8.79 -6.73
N LYS A 52 16.04 -10.06 -6.54
CA LYS A 52 15.65 -10.83 -5.35
C LYS A 52 16.72 -10.85 -4.26
N THR A 53 17.80 -10.09 -4.45
CA THR A 53 18.86 -9.89 -3.45
C THR A 53 19.03 -8.42 -3.13
N ALA A 54 19.45 -8.12 -1.90
CA ALA A 54 19.68 -6.73 -1.48
C ALA A 54 20.80 -6.07 -2.29
N GLU A 55 21.86 -6.81 -2.62
CA GLU A 55 22.96 -6.33 -3.47
C GLU A 55 22.43 -5.92 -4.85
N GLY A 56 21.59 -6.77 -5.46
CA GLY A 56 20.96 -6.45 -6.75
C GLY A 56 20.07 -5.23 -6.68
N ILE A 57 19.35 -5.02 -5.57
CA ILE A 57 18.56 -3.80 -5.36
C ILE A 57 19.49 -2.58 -5.31
N HIS A 58 20.53 -2.60 -4.49
CA HIS A 58 21.47 -1.49 -4.33
C HIS A 58 22.19 -1.13 -5.64
N GLU A 59 22.61 -2.14 -6.43
CA GLU A 59 23.25 -1.92 -7.73
C GLU A 59 22.44 -0.97 -8.65
N TYR A 60 21.11 -1.12 -8.67
CA TYR A 60 20.26 -0.33 -9.55
C TYR A 60 19.71 0.94 -8.90
N LEU A 61 19.39 0.90 -7.62
CA LEU A 61 18.71 2.02 -6.95
C LEU A 61 19.68 3.12 -6.49
N ASP A 62 20.86 2.75 -5.98
CA ASP A 62 21.81 3.73 -5.43
C ASP A 62 22.27 4.73 -6.49
N ILE A 63 22.55 4.27 -7.71
CA ILE A 63 22.94 5.15 -8.85
C ILE A 63 21.81 6.10 -9.29
N ARG A 64 20.58 5.84 -8.85
CA ARG A 64 19.37 6.65 -9.13
C ARG A 64 18.94 7.50 -7.93
N GLY A 65 19.63 7.37 -6.81
CA GLY A 65 19.25 8.03 -5.56
C GLY A 65 17.94 7.53 -4.95
N LEU A 66 17.48 6.31 -5.32
CA LEU A 66 16.28 5.71 -4.80
C LEU A 66 16.57 4.79 -3.60
N GLN A 67 15.61 4.70 -2.67
CA GLN A 67 15.64 3.81 -1.52
C GLN A 67 14.42 2.89 -1.53
N ILE A 68 14.55 1.68 -1.00
CA ILE A 68 13.36 0.86 -0.71
C ILE A 68 12.69 1.38 0.54
N CYS A 69 11.44 1.81 0.42
CA CYS A 69 10.65 2.33 1.52
C CYS A 69 9.73 1.28 2.17
N ASN A 70 9.26 0.30 1.42
CA ASN A 70 8.33 -0.74 1.87
C ASN A 70 8.32 -1.93 0.88
N GLN A 71 7.70 -3.03 1.32
CA GLN A 71 7.28 -4.13 0.47
C GLN A 71 6.01 -4.75 1.04
N TRP A 72 5.10 -5.14 0.15
CA TRP A 72 3.92 -5.92 0.50
C TRP A 72 4.28 -7.32 0.98
N PHE A 73 3.64 -7.76 2.08
CA PHE A 73 3.68 -9.13 2.56
C PHE A 73 2.25 -9.69 2.65
N SER A 74 1.97 -10.73 1.88
CA SER A 74 0.73 -11.49 1.96
C SER A 74 0.78 -12.43 3.16
N SER A 75 0.10 -12.10 4.25
CA SER A 75 -0.06 -13.02 5.36
C SER A 75 -1.24 -13.98 5.12
N PHE A 76 -1.13 -15.17 5.68
CA PHE A 76 -2.15 -16.21 5.62
C PHE A 76 -2.41 -16.78 7.02
N ILE A 77 -2.51 -15.90 8.01
CA ILE A 77 -2.65 -16.25 9.44
C ILE A 77 -3.89 -17.10 9.67
N LEU A 78 -4.98 -16.87 8.93
CA LEU A 78 -6.23 -17.58 9.12
C LEU A 78 -6.25 -18.98 8.49
N THR A 79 -5.40 -19.27 7.52
CA THR A 79 -5.45 -20.52 6.74
C THR A 79 -4.21 -21.39 6.83
N LYS A 80 -3.05 -20.80 7.21
CA LYS A 80 -1.78 -21.54 7.37
C LYS A 80 -1.41 -21.72 8.84
N PRO A 81 -0.58 -22.72 9.19
CA PRO A 81 0.12 -22.76 10.46
C PRO A 81 0.97 -21.49 10.65
N PHE A 82 0.98 -20.93 11.88
CA PHE A 82 1.69 -19.68 12.13
C PHE A 82 3.19 -19.79 11.85
N GLU A 83 3.79 -20.95 12.12
CA GLU A 83 5.21 -21.22 11.89
C GLU A 83 5.60 -21.09 10.41
N GLU A 84 4.70 -21.43 9.48
CA GLU A 84 4.93 -21.23 8.05
C GLU A 84 4.89 -19.73 7.69
N VAL A 85 3.89 -19.01 8.21
CA VAL A 85 3.76 -17.56 7.99
C VAL A 85 4.96 -16.83 8.59
N GLU A 86 5.38 -17.20 9.81
CA GLU A 86 6.56 -16.64 10.47
C GLU A 86 7.84 -16.85 9.67
N LYS A 87 8.06 -18.07 9.16
CA LYS A 87 9.24 -18.38 8.34
C LYS A 87 9.34 -17.47 7.12
N ASP A 88 8.24 -17.34 6.37
CA ASP A 88 8.20 -16.51 5.16
C ASP A 88 8.37 -15.02 5.51
N PHE A 89 7.75 -14.59 6.61
CA PHE A 89 7.84 -13.22 7.11
C PHE A 89 9.27 -12.85 7.53
N ARG A 90 9.96 -13.73 8.27
CA ARG A 90 11.37 -13.53 8.66
C ARG A 90 12.28 -13.41 7.44
N ALA A 91 12.08 -14.24 6.42
CA ALA A 91 12.87 -14.18 5.18
C ALA A 91 12.69 -12.82 4.48
N GLN A 92 11.45 -12.30 4.43
CA GLN A 92 11.20 -10.99 3.85
C GLN A 92 11.74 -9.83 4.71
N CYS A 93 11.67 -9.94 6.04
CA CYS A 93 12.29 -8.96 6.95
C CYS A 93 13.81 -8.91 6.78
N GLU A 94 14.50 -10.06 6.63
CA GLU A 94 15.94 -10.10 6.37
C GLU A 94 16.30 -9.43 5.04
N PHE A 95 15.54 -9.72 3.97
CA PHE A 95 15.71 -9.06 2.67
C PHE A 95 15.53 -7.54 2.79
N LEU A 96 14.44 -7.08 3.40
CA LEU A 96 14.15 -5.66 3.59
C LEU A 96 15.20 -4.94 4.43
N LYS A 97 15.70 -5.60 5.48
CA LYS A 97 16.81 -5.09 6.30
C LYS A 97 18.06 -4.89 5.44
N GLY A 98 18.38 -5.87 4.58
CA GLY A 98 19.48 -5.77 3.62
C GLY A 98 19.31 -4.60 2.65
N CYS A 99 18.08 -4.32 2.20
CA CYS A 99 17.73 -3.18 1.36
C CYS A 99 17.69 -1.83 2.12
N GLY A 100 17.89 -1.82 3.43
CA GLY A 100 17.85 -0.60 4.26
C GLY A 100 16.43 -0.12 4.60
N SER A 101 15.38 -0.85 4.21
CA SER A 101 13.99 -0.50 4.55
C SER A 101 13.72 -0.60 6.05
N LYS A 102 12.86 0.29 6.53
CA LYS A 102 12.39 0.31 7.93
C LYS A 102 10.91 -0.03 8.07
N ARG A 103 10.25 -0.43 6.98
CA ARG A 103 8.81 -0.75 6.93
C ARG A 103 8.57 -2.05 6.19
N ILE A 104 7.52 -2.75 6.61
CA ILE A 104 6.91 -3.87 5.92
C ILE A 104 5.40 -3.68 5.95
N GLY A 105 4.76 -3.67 4.77
CA GLY A 105 3.32 -3.56 4.62
C GLY A 105 2.68 -4.94 4.60
N VAL A 106 1.88 -5.27 5.62
CA VAL A 106 1.24 -6.58 5.74
C VAL A 106 -0.24 -6.47 5.43
N SER A 107 -0.75 -7.38 4.61
CA SER A 107 -2.19 -7.58 4.40
C SER A 107 -2.54 -9.05 4.56
N GLU A 108 -3.66 -9.34 5.23
CA GLU A 108 -4.14 -10.71 5.41
C GLU A 108 -4.88 -11.17 4.16
N GLN A 109 -4.34 -12.17 3.49
CA GLN A 109 -4.81 -12.65 2.20
C GLN A 109 -5.61 -13.96 2.28
N SER A 110 -5.77 -14.54 3.48
CA SER A 110 -6.73 -15.63 3.67
C SER A 110 -8.13 -15.18 3.28
N TYR A 111 -8.78 -15.96 2.44
CA TYR A 111 -10.12 -15.66 1.92
C TYR A 111 -10.26 -14.36 1.12
N SER A 112 -9.15 -13.74 0.71
CA SER A 112 -9.17 -12.55 -0.13
C SER A 112 -9.79 -12.84 -1.50
N ILE A 113 -10.62 -11.90 -1.96
CA ILE A 113 -11.18 -11.91 -3.33
C ILE A 113 -10.52 -10.87 -4.23
N GLN A 114 -9.51 -10.17 -3.73
CA GLN A 114 -8.77 -9.12 -4.45
C GLN A 114 -8.28 -9.60 -5.82
N GLY A 115 -7.60 -10.75 -5.87
CA GLY A 115 -7.07 -11.34 -7.11
C GLY A 115 -8.08 -12.13 -7.95
N GLN A 116 -9.38 -12.11 -7.62
CA GLN A 116 -10.41 -12.91 -8.32
C GLN A 116 -11.09 -12.09 -9.41
N MET A 117 -10.80 -12.40 -10.68
CA MET A 117 -11.28 -11.62 -11.85
C MET A 117 -12.81 -11.55 -11.98
N GLU A 118 -13.55 -12.56 -11.51
CA GLU A 118 -15.00 -12.67 -11.73
C GLU A 118 -15.83 -12.44 -10.46
N THR A 119 -15.20 -12.25 -9.30
CA THR A 119 -15.94 -12.14 -8.03
C THR A 119 -16.27 -10.67 -7.71
N PRO A 120 -17.57 -10.30 -7.59
CA PRO A 120 -17.98 -8.94 -7.26
C PRO A 120 -17.42 -8.46 -5.93
N VAL A 121 -16.64 -7.39 -5.96
CA VAL A 121 -15.85 -6.94 -4.80
C VAL A 121 -16.70 -6.37 -3.67
N PHE A 122 -17.85 -5.77 -3.98
CA PHE A 122 -18.74 -5.18 -2.97
C PHE A 122 -19.69 -6.19 -2.29
N GLU A 123 -19.78 -7.45 -2.80
CA GLU A 123 -20.80 -8.38 -2.35
C GLU A 123 -20.25 -9.65 -1.71
N LYS A 124 -19.04 -10.04 -2.09
CA LYS A 124 -18.50 -11.38 -1.78
C LYS A 124 -17.30 -11.37 -0.84
N LYS A 125 -17.01 -10.20 -0.24
CA LYS A 125 -15.95 -10.10 0.76
C LYS A 125 -16.21 -11.03 1.95
N TYR A 126 -15.15 -11.73 2.37
CA TYR A 126 -15.21 -12.57 3.56
C TYR A 126 -15.30 -11.71 4.84
N VAL A 127 -16.12 -12.16 5.79
CA VAL A 127 -16.28 -11.50 7.10
C VAL A 127 -15.84 -12.48 8.19
N MET A 128 -14.81 -12.09 8.93
CA MET A 128 -14.25 -12.88 10.03
C MET A 128 -15.25 -13.00 11.19
N ASN A 129 -15.37 -14.21 11.77
CA ASN A 129 -16.02 -14.43 13.04
C ASN A 129 -15.09 -14.03 14.22
N ASP A 130 -15.59 -14.08 15.46
CA ASP A 130 -14.84 -13.61 16.63
C ASP A 130 -13.60 -14.45 16.94
N ASP A 131 -13.59 -15.74 16.65
CA ASP A 131 -12.41 -16.58 16.88
C ASP A 131 -11.35 -16.35 15.81
N GLU A 132 -11.75 -16.08 14.56
CA GLU A 132 -10.84 -15.66 13.49
C GLU A 132 -10.23 -14.28 13.77
N TRP A 133 -11.02 -13.34 14.30
CA TRP A 133 -10.50 -12.05 14.74
C TRP A 133 -9.42 -12.17 15.82
N LYS A 134 -9.63 -13.03 16.83
CA LYS A 134 -8.63 -13.31 17.88
C LYS A 134 -7.36 -13.92 17.30
N ARG A 135 -7.53 -14.95 16.45
CA ARG A 135 -6.40 -15.61 15.79
C ARG A 135 -5.61 -14.66 14.91
N PHE A 136 -6.30 -13.85 14.12
CA PHE A 136 -5.69 -12.82 13.26
C PHE A 136 -4.91 -11.80 14.09
N ALA A 137 -5.53 -11.22 15.12
CA ALA A 137 -4.90 -10.18 15.94
C ALA A 137 -3.69 -10.70 16.73
N ASP A 138 -3.76 -11.93 17.30
CA ASP A 138 -2.62 -12.58 17.96
C ASP A 138 -1.48 -12.83 16.96
N GLY A 139 -1.79 -13.41 15.80
CA GLY A 139 -0.78 -13.67 14.76
C GLY A 139 -0.14 -12.40 14.24
N LEU A 140 -0.94 -11.37 13.92
CA LEU A 140 -0.41 -10.10 13.43
C LEU A 140 0.47 -9.38 14.47
N SER A 141 0.06 -9.43 15.76
CA SER A 141 0.85 -8.86 16.86
C SER A 141 2.20 -9.57 17.00
N LYS A 142 2.23 -10.91 16.90
CA LYS A 142 3.47 -11.69 16.88
C LYS A 142 4.37 -11.32 15.70
N LEU A 143 3.82 -11.16 14.49
CA LEU A 143 4.60 -10.69 13.33
C LEU A 143 5.18 -9.30 13.57
N GLY A 144 4.44 -8.40 14.22
CA GLY A 144 4.93 -7.08 14.59
C GLY A 144 6.10 -7.12 15.57
N VAL A 145 6.07 -8.03 16.54
CA VAL A 145 7.21 -8.26 17.47
C VAL A 145 8.43 -8.79 16.70
N ILE A 146 8.22 -9.74 15.78
CA ILE A 146 9.27 -10.29 14.91
C ILE A 146 9.90 -9.19 14.04
N ALA A 147 9.11 -8.32 13.43
CA ALA A 147 9.63 -7.22 12.61
C ALA A 147 10.61 -6.33 13.39
N LYS A 148 10.34 -6.07 14.68
CA LYS A 148 11.23 -5.29 15.54
C LYS A 148 12.62 -5.91 15.74
N GLU A 149 12.75 -7.24 15.70
CA GLU A 149 14.04 -7.94 15.79
C GLU A 149 14.96 -7.54 14.62
N TYR A 150 14.38 -7.16 13.48
CA TYR A 150 15.08 -6.68 12.28
C TYR A 150 15.21 -5.15 12.21
N GLY A 151 14.70 -4.42 13.20
CA GLY A 151 14.61 -2.96 13.18
C GLY A 151 13.60 -2.42 12.18
N ILE A 152 12.58 -3.23 11.86
CA ILE A 152 11.49 -2.94 10.92
C ILE A 152 10.19 -2.73 11.69
N THR A 153 9.37 -1.78 11.23
CA THR A 153 8.02 -1.54 11.74
C THR A 153 7.01 -2.21 10.82
N LEU A 154 6.18 -3.09 11.38
CA LEU A 154 5.02 -3.64 10.67
C LEU A 154 3.92 -2.59 10.56
N THR A 155 3.44 -2.37 9.34
CA THR A 155 2.27 -1.56 9.05
C THR A 155 1.22 -2.40 8.34
N TYR A 156 0.00 -2.42 8.88
CA TYR A 156 -1.08 -3.18 8.25
C TYR A 156 -1.75 -2.37 7.15
N HIS A 157 -1.83 -2.98 5.96
CA HIS A 157 -2.49 -2.41 4.80
C HIS A 157 -3.91 -2.99 4.66
N HIS A 158 -4.91 -2.20 5.06
CA HIS A 158 -6.31 -2.50 4.75
C HIS A 158 -6.53 -2.37 3.24
N HIS A 159 -7.31 -3.27 2.66
CA HIS A 159 -7.41 -3.34 1.20
C HIS A 159 -8.78 -3.84 0.75
N MET A 160 -9.27 -3.33 -0.39
CA MET A 160 -10.48 -3.83 -1.03
C MET A 160 -10.40 -5.34 -1.30
N GLY A 161 -11.47 -6.06 -0.96
CA GLY A 161 -11.58 -7.51 -1.17
C GLY A 161 -10.88 -8.38 -0.13
N THR A 162 -10.19 -7.80 0.87
CA THR A 162 -9.55 -8.53 1.97
C THR A 162 -10.44 -8.58 3.22
N VAL A 163 -10.01 -9.31 4.24
CA VAL A 163 -10.75 -9.44 5.51
C VAL A 163 -10.80 -8.16 6.33
N VAL A 164 -9.89 -7.20 6.08
CA VAL A 164 -9.92 -5.85 6.68
C VAL A 164 -10.01 -4.83 5.55
N GLN A 165 -11.21 -4.34 5.30
CA GLN A 165 -11.56 -3.44 4.21
C GLN A 165 -12.21 -2.16 4.70
N THR A 166 -13.17 -2.26 5.63
CA THR A 166 -13.99 -1.14 6.12
C THR A 166 -13.35 -0.41 7.30
N ALA A 167 -13.77 0.82 7.56
CA ALA A 167 -13.35 1.58 8.73
C ALA A 167 -13.64 0.84 10.05
N ALA A 168 -14.79 0.17 10.14
CA ALA A 168 -15.15 -0.63 11.32
C ALA A 168 -14.21 -1.85 11.52
N GLU A 169 -13.75 -2.46 10.43
CA GLU A 169 -12.77 -3.56 10.51
C GLU A 169 -11.38 -3.05 10.85
N VAL A 170 -10.99 -1.89 10.33
CA VAL A 170 -9.75 -1.20 10.76
C VAL A 170 -9.83 -0.90 12.25
N ASP A 171 -10.96 -0.38 12.75
CA ASP A 171 -11.16 -0.12 14.17
C ASP A 171 -10.99 -1.37 15.01
N LYS A 172 -11.67 -2.47 14.63
CA LYS A 172 -11.60 -3.75 15.35
C LYS A 172 -10.18 -4.32 15.36
N MET A 173 -9.48 -4.27 14.23
CA MET A 173 -8.08 -4.68 14.15
C MET A 173 -7.19 -3.85 15.08
N MET A 174 -7.30 -2.53 15.01
CA MET A 174 -6.47 -1.61 15.80
C MET A 174 -6.74 -1.70 17.30
N GLU A 175 -7.94 -2.12 17.70
CA GLU A 175 -8.31 -2.37 19.10
C GLU A 175 -7.76 -3.70 19.61
N LEU A 176 -7.81 -4.76 18.80
CA LEU A 176 -7.42 -6.11 19.20
C LEU A 176 -5.92 -6.34 19.12
N CYS A 177 -5.20 -5.68 18.21
CA CYS A 177 -3.76 -5.86 18.03
C CYS A 177 -2.96 -5.04 19.03
N ASP A 178 -1.78 -5.58 19.39
CA ASP A 178 -0.81 -4.90 20.26
C ASP A 178 -0.42 -3.52 19.67
N PRO A 179 -0.71 -2.42 20.37
CA PRO A 179 -0.46 -1.06 19.85
C PRO A 179 1.02 -0.70 19.71
N ASP A 180 1.90 -1.45 20.37
CA ASP A 180 3.34 -1.20 20.29
C ASP A 180 4.01 -1.92 19.11
N SER A 181 3.36 -2.95 18.55
CA SER A 181 3.95 -3.78 17.50
C SER A 181 3.21 -3.69 16.16
N VAL A 182 1.91 -3.34 16.15
CA VAL A 182 1.11 -3.21 14.94
C VAL A 182 0.71 -1.76 14.70
N PHE A 183 1.10 -1.24 13.55
CA PHE A 183 0.80 0.12 13.12
C PHE A 183 -0.05 0.10 11.84
N LEU A 184 -0.64 1.24 11.50
CA LEU A 184 -1.48 1.36 10.31
C LEU A 184 -0.66 1.89 9.12
N LEU A 185 -0.77 1.23 7.99
CA LEU A 185 -0.56 1.81 6.68
C LEU A 185 -1.89 2.45 6.28
N PHE A 186 -1.92 3.76 6.19
CA PHE A 186 -3.10 4.50 5.77
C PHE A 186 -3.12 4.61 4.25
N ASP A 187 -4.15 4.07 3.64
CA ASP A 187 -4.41 4.19 2.20
C ASP A 187 -5.72 4.96 1.96
N SER A 188 -5.61 6.13 1.36
CA SER A 188 -6.78 6.98 1.08
C SER A 188 -7.71 6.40 0.03
N GLY A 189 -7.15 5.74 -0.99
CA GLY A 189 -7.90 5.22 -2.12
C GLY A 189 -8.77 4.02 -1.77
N HIS A 190 -8.25 3.05 -1.02
CA HIS A 190 -9.03 1.88 -0.63
C HIS A 190 -10.20 2.23 0.28
N LEU A 191 -10.02 3.16 1.24
CA LEU A 191 -11.13 3.65 2.07
C LEU A 191 -12.16 4.40 1.24
N ALA A 192 -11.72 5.31 0.37
CA ALA A 192 -12.63 6.04 -0.51
C ALA A 192 -13.38 5.13 -1.49
N TYR A 193 -12.71 4.11 -2.03
CA TYR A 193 -13.32 3.10 -2.90
C TYR A 193 -14.42 2.31 -2.17
N CYS A 194 -14.17 1.98 -0.91
CA CYS A 194 -15.15 1.31 -0.04
C CYS A 194 -16.35 2.21 0.32
N GLY A 195 -16.23 3.52 0.13
CA GLY A 195 -17.23 4.53 0.52
C GLY A 195 -17.10 4.98 1.96
N GLU A 196 -15.94 4.78 2.58
CA GLU A 196 -15.66 5.12 3.98
C GLU A 196 -15.14 6.56 4.12
N ASP A 197 -15.32 7.14 5.30
CA ASP A 197 -14.71 8.42 5.66
C ASP A 197 -13.23 8.21 6.02
N TYR A 198 -12.37 8.30 5.00
CA TYR A 198 -10.92 8.16 5.18
C TYR A 198 -10.33 9.23 6.11
N MET A 199 -10.93 10.43 6.19
CA MET A 199 -10.48 11.48 7.11
C MET A 199 -10.79 11.15 8.57
N ALA A 200 -11.90 10.48 8.85
CA ALA A 200 -12.21 9.99 10.19
C ALA A 200 -11.19 8.94 10.65
N VAL A 201 -10.85 7.98 9.78
CA VAL A 201 -9.81 6.96 10.06
C VAL A 201 -8.44 7.61 10.26
N LEU A 202 -8.06 8.55 9.37
CA LEU A 202 -6.79 9.28 9.48
C LEU A 202 -6.67 9.98 10.84
N LYS A 203 -7.65 10.80 11.22
CA LYS A 203 -7.65 11.55 12.49
C LYS A 203 -7.60 10.62 13.70
N LYS A 204 -8.38 9.53 13.68
CA LYS A 204 -8.43 8.57 14.78
C LYS A 204 -7.10 7.89 15.03
N TYR A 205 -6.38 7.54 13.95
CA TYR A 205 -5.16 6.74 14.04
C TYR A 205 -3.87 7.49 13.67
N ALA A 206 -3.90 8.82 13.52
CA ALA A 206 -2.78 9.62 13.06
C ALA A 206 -1.45 9.31 13.76
N LYS A 207 -1.45 9.06 15.08
CA LYS A 207 -0.25 8.68 15.85
C LYS A 207 0.22 7.23 15.63
N ARG A 208 -0.68 6.36 15.17
CA ARG A 208 -0.39 4.94 14.86
C ARG A 208 -0.13 4.71 13.37
N ILE A 209 -0.28 5.71 12.52
CA ILE A 209 0.09 5.65 11.10
C ILE A 209 1.61 5.76 11.00
N LYS A 210 2.25 4.78 10.36
CA LYS A 210 3.71 4.73 10.13
C LYS A 210 4.10 4.56 8.68
N HIS A 211 3.12 4.41 7.79
CA HIS A 211 3.27 4.43 6.34
C HIS A 211 2.00 5.00 5.72
N VAL A 212 2.12 5.67 4.58
CA VAL A 212 0.98 6.30 3.90
C VAL A 212 1.03 5.97 2.42
N HIS A 213 -0.07 5.47 1.89
CA HIS A 213 -0.32 5.41 0.46
C HIS A 213 -1.23 6.57 0.05
N LEU A 214 -0.71 7.40 -0.83
CA LEU A 214 -1.44 8.48 -1.48
C LEU A 214 -2.05 7.91 -2.76
N LYS A 215 -3.22 7.31 -2.64
CA LYS A 215 -3.98 6.70 -3.73
C LYS A 215 -5.26 7.50 -3.93
N ASP A 216 -5.51 7.93 -5.17
CA ASP A 216 -6.72 8.65 -5.55
C ASP A 216 -7.68 7.74 -6.31
N ILE A 217 -8.94 8.13 -6.43
CA ILE A 217 -9.98 7.35 -7.10
C ILE A 217 -10.75 8.20 -8.11
N ARG A 218 -11.39 7.51 -9.07
CA ARG A 218 -12.43 8.08 -9.95
C ARG A 218 -13.79 7.55 -9.51
N PRO A 219 -14.60 8.35 -8.79
CA PRO A 219 -15.86 7.92 -8.18
C PRO A 219 -16.87 7.36 -9.17
N GLU A 220 -16.89 7.89 -10.41
CA GLU A 220 -17.75 7.40 -11.48
C GLU A 220 -17.43 5.96 -11.89
N ILE A 221 -16.15 5.59 -11.90
CA ILE A 221 -15.71 4.22 -12.18
C ILE A 221 -16.02 3.31 -10.99
N VAL A 222 -15.77 3.76 -9.77
CA VAL A 222 -16.15 3.01 -8.56
C VAL A 222 -17.67 2.76 -8.53
N LYS A 223 -18.47 3.75 -8.90
CA LYS A 223 -19.92 3.58 -9.05
C LYS A 223 -20.27 2.54 -10.12
N GLN A 224 -19.62 2.57 -11.26
CA GLN A 224 -19.81 1.57 -12.34
C GLN A 224 -19.49 0.16 -11.83
N VAL A 225 -18.35 -0.03 -11.12
CA VAL A 225 -17.98 -1.33 -10.54
C VAL A 225 -19.07 -1.86 -9.62
N LYS A 226 -19.67 -0.99 -8.81
CA LYS A 226 -20.76 -1.37 -7.91
C LYS A 226 -22.05 -1.70 -8.65
N ASP A 227 -22.47 -0.86 -9.57
CA ASP A 227 -23.73 -1.01 -10.31
C ASP A 227 -23.72 -2.24 -11.24
N GLU A 228 -22.56 -2.56 -11.83
CA GLU A 228 -22.38 -3.68 -12.74
C GLU A 228 -21.87 -4.97 -12.06
N HIS A 229 -21.76 -4.97 -10.71
CA HIS A 229 -21.31 -6.11 -9.92
C HIS A 229 -19.93 -6.64 -10.35
N LEU A 230 -18.97 -5.73 -10.60
CA LEU A 230 -17.66 -6.09 -11.09
C LEU A 230 -16.70 -6.50 -9.98
N SER A 231 -15.64 -7.23 -10.37
CA SER A 231 -14.54 -7.56 -9.49
C SER A 231 -13.62 -6.35 -9.24
N PHE A 232 -12.77 -6.47 -8.22
CA PHE A 232 -11.72 -5.49 -7.96
C PHE A 232 -10.81 -5.27 -9.18
N LEU A 233 -10.31 -6.35 -9.77
CA LEU A 233 -9.40 -6.28 -10.92
C LEU A 233 -10.05 -5.67 -12.17
N LYS A 234 -11.35 -5.93 -12.40
CA LYS A 234 -12.09 -5.23 -13.47
C LYS A 234 -12.19 -3.74 -13.20
N GLY A 235 -12.38 -3.34 -11.93
CA GLY A 235 -12.36 -1.94 -11.53
C GLY A 235 -11.00 -1.28 -11.80
N VAL A 236 -9.91 -1.95 -11.49
CA VAL A 236 -8.55 -1.49 -11.80
C VAL A 236 -8.37 -1.29 -13.31
N ARG A 237 -8.77 -2.25 -14.13
CA ARG A 237 -8.71 -2.13 -15.61
C ARG A 237 -9.53 -0.98 -16.17
N LEU A 238 -10.66 -0.67 -15.55
CA LEU A 238 -11.49 0.49 -15.90
C LEU A 238 -10.91 1.82 -15.43
N GLY A 239 -9.85 1.79 -14.60
CA GLY A 239 -9.19 2.98 -14.09
C GLY A 239 -9.86 3.55 -12.84
N ALA A 240 -10.38 2.71 -11.95
CA ALA A 240 -10.99 3.14 -10.68
C ALA A 240 -9.99 3.90 -9.80
N PHE A 241 -8.71 3.51 -9.82
CA PHE A 241 -7.63 4.22 -9.14
C PHE A 241 -6.86 5.15 -10.07
N THR A 242 -6.30 6.19 -9.47
CA THR A 242 -5.40 7.12 -10.13
C THR A 242 -4.43 7.75 -9.12
N VAL A 243 -3.56 8.63 -9.60
CA VAL A 243 -2.59 9.34 -8.76
C VAL A 243 -3.19 10.61 -8.15
N PRO A 244 -2.63 11.13 -7.03
CA PRO A 244 -3.01 12.41 -6.47
C PRO A 244 -3.04 13.54 -7.51
N GLY A 245 -4.18 14.24 -7.56
CA GLY A 245 -4.40 15.35 -8.49
C GLY A 245 -5.07 15.01 -9.81
N ASP A 246 -5.39 13.73 -10.05
CA ASP A 246 -6.14 13.26 -11.22
C ASP A 246 -7.48 12.60 -10.85
N GLY A 247 -7.77 12.45 -9.58
CA GLY A 247 -9.02 11.89 -9.06
C GLY A 247 -9.83 12.90 -8.25
N ALA A 248 -10.61 12.39 -7.31
CA ALA A 248 -11.57 13.18 -6.52
C ALA A 248 -11.13 13.46 -5.08
N ILE A 249 -10.02 12.88 -4.60
CA ILE A 249 -9.55 13.09 -3.22
C ILE A 249 -8.81 14.44 -3.13
N ASP A 250 -9.26 15.30 -2.22
CA ASP A 250 -8.45 16.47 -1.82
C ASP A 250 -7.42 16.03 -0.78
N PHE A 251 -6.15 16.03 -1.16
CA PHE A 251 -5.06 15.63 -0.27
C PHE A 251 -4.58 16.74 0.66
N ALA A 252 -4.98 17.99 0.47
CA ALA A 252 -4.53 19.09 1.34
C ALA A 252 -4.94 18.87 2.81
N PRO A 253 -6.17 18.44 3.16
CA PRO A 253 -6.53 18.09 4.53
C PRO A 253 -5.76 16.87 5.08
N ILE A 254 -5.43 15.89 4.22
CA ILE A 254 -4.64 14.72 4.62
C ILE A 254 -3.23 15.16 5.04
N PHE A 255 -2.56 15.99 4.22
CA PHE A 255 -1.23 16.52 4.54
C PHE A 255 -1.25 17.35 5.81
N ALA A 256 -2.26 18.22 6.00
CA ALA A 256 -2.39 19.03 7.20
C ALA A 256 -2.55 18.17 8.46
N GLU A 257 -3.36 17.11 8.42
CA GLU A 257 -3.57 16.21 9.56
C GLU A 257 -2.30 15.41 9.90
N LEU A 258 -1.60 14.88 8.90
CA LEU A 258 -0.32 14.18 9.08
C LEU A 258 0.74 15.11 9.68
N GLU A 259 0.82 16.36 9.22
CA GLU A 259 1.74 17.37 9.76
C GLU A 259 1.41 17.70 11.22
N ASN A 260 0.14 17.95 11.54
CA ASN A 260 -0.32 18.22 12.90
C ASN A 260 -0.06 17.06 13.86
N ALA A 261 -0.13 15.82 13.35
CA ALA A 261 0.19 14.61 14.12
C ALA A 261 1.70 14.38 14.30
N GLY A 262 2.55 15.17 13.62
CA GLY A 262 4.00 15.00 13.62
C GLY A 262 4.46 13.76 12.87
N TYR A 263 3.78 13.42 11.75
CA TYR A 263 4.13 12.26 10.93
C TYR A 263 5.56 12.39 10.38
N GLU A 264 6.31 11.29 10.50
CA GLU A 264 7.66 11.14 9.95
C GLU A 264 7.76 9.82 9.20
N GLY A 265 8.39 9.82 8.03
CA GLY A 265 8.59 8.64 7.21
C GLY A 265 8.19 8.82 5.75
N TRP A 266 7.74 7.75 5.13
CA TRP A 266 7.41 7.73 3.72
C TRP A 266 5.93 8.01 3.44
N MET A 267 5.65 8.87 2.50
CA MET A 267 4.39 8.95 1.80
C MET A 267 4.60 8.41 0.38
N LEU A 268 3.85 7.41 0.00
CA LEU A 268 4.03 6.68 -1.24
C LEU A 268 2.84 6.93 -2.16
N VAL A 269 3.14 7.39 -3.37
CA VAL A 269 2.13 7.45 -4.44
C VAL A 269 1.88 6.03 -4.94
N GLU A 270 0.63 5.61 -4.94
CA GLU A 270 0.24 4.32 -5.48
C GLU A 270 -1.00 4.46 -6.36
N ALA A 271 -0.92 3.96 -7.58
CA ALA A 271 -2.05 3.91 -8.49
C ALA A 271 -1.98 2.63 -9.30
N GLU A 272 -2.95 1.76 -9.08
CA GLU A 272 -3.16 0.56 -9.88
C GLU A 272 -3.82 0.96 -11.18
N GLN A 273 -3.02 1.11 -12.24
CA GLN A 273 -3.47 1.60 -13.54
C GLN A 273 -2.94 0.73 -14.68
N ASP A 274 -3.63 0.75 -15.83
CA ASP A 274 -3.11 0.21 -17.07
C ASP A 274 -2.09 1.19 -17.67
N PRO A 275 -0.81 0.85 -17.76
CA PRO A 275 0.23 1.74 -18.28
C PRO A 275 0.06 2.07 -19.76
N ALA A 276 -0.69 1.27 -20.52
CA ALA A 276 -1.01 1.56 -21.91
C ALA A 276 -2.00 2.73 -22.06
N ILE A 277 -2.84 2.95 -21.04
CA ILE A 277 -3.84 4.03 -21.00
C ILE A 277 -3.32 5.21 -20.20
N ALA A 278 -2.79 4.93 -19.01
CA ALA A 278 -2.24 5.91 -18.07
C ALA A 278 -0.71 5.83 -18.08
N ASN A 279 -0.05 6.57 -18.97
CA ASN A 279 1.42 6.54 -19.07
C ASN A 279 2.08 6.81 -17.71
N PRO A 280 2.81 5.84 -17.14
CA PRO A 280 3.25 5.88 -15.75
C PRO A 280 4.12 7.08 -15.43
N PHE A 281 5.09 7.41 -16.31
CA PHE A 281 5.98 8.55 -16.11
C PHE A 281 5.24 9.89 -16.10
N LYS A 282 4.27 10.05 -17.01
CA LYS A 282 3.42 11.25 -17.04
C LYS A 282 2.62 11.40 -15.75
N TYR A 283 2.01 10.30 -15.29
CA TYR A 283 1.20 10.30 -14.07
C TYR A 283 2.07 10.47 -12.81
N ALA A 284 3.24 9.87 -12.76
CA ALA A 284 4.21 10.07 -11.68
C ALA A 284 4.62 11.54 -11.54
N LYS A 285 4.91 12.22 -12.66
CA LYS A 285 5.21 13.67 -12.66
C LYS A 285 4.03 14.53 -12.23
N MET A 286 2.81 14.16 -12.62
CA MET A 286 1.58 14.84 -12.21
C MET A 286 1.40 14.76 -10.69
N ALA A 287 1.48 13.56 -10.13
CA ALA A 287 1.42 13.35 -8.69
C ALA A 287 2.50 14.12 -7.94
N ARG A 288 3.75 14.03 -8.42
CA ARG A 288 4.90 14.72 -7.79
C ARG A 288 4.68 16.23 -7.75
N LYS A 289 4.20 16.81 -8.85
CA LYS A 289 3.88 18.24 -8.92
C LYS A 289 2.73 18.61 -7.97
N TYR A 290 1.64 17.83 -7.98
CA TYR A 290 0.50 18.09 -7.10
C TYR A 290 0.91 18.07 -5.62
N ILE A 291 1.71 17.08 -5.21
CA ILE A 291 2.19 16.97 -3.83
C ILE A 291 3.09 18.16 -3.46
N ALA A 292 4.00 18.57 -4.36
CA ALA A 292 4.81 19.76 -4.13
C ALA A 292 3.96 21.03 -3.94
N ASP A 293 2.94 21.21 -4.78
CA ASP A 293 2.05 22.37 -4.72
C ASP A 293 1.18 22.38 -3.44
N LYS A 294 0.81 21.21 -2.90
CA LYS A 294 -0.13 21.08 -1.76
C LYS A 294 0.56 20.86 -0.41
N ALA A 295 1.64 20.12 -0.38
CA ALA A 295 2.36 19.77 0.85
C ALA A 295 3.67 20.53 1.05
N GLY A 296 4.22 21.16 -0.01
CA GLY A 296 5.46 21.92 0.04
C GLY A 296 6.73 21.05 0.13
N ILE A 297 6.66 19.79 -0.30
CA ILE A 297 7.77 18.83 -0.25
C ILE A 297 8.05 18.21 -1.61
#